data_83310191c21fed69acec1e1d680b8ee9
#
_entry.id   83310191c21fed69acec1e1d680b8ee9
#
_cell.length_a   1.000
_cell.length_b   1.000
_cell.length_c   1.000
_cell.angle_alpha   90.00
_cell.angle_beta   90.00
_cell.angle_gamma   90.00
#
_symmetry.space_group_name_H-M   'P 1'
#
loop_
_entity.id
_entity.type
_entity.pdbx_description
1 polymer ?
#
loop_
_entity_poly.entity_id
_entity_poly.type
_entity_poly.pdbx_seq_one_letter_code
_entity_poly.pdbx_strand_id
1 'polypeptide(L)'
;MYSVRQTADGGFIATGYYECDTLPGCYPDIYLLKTDGSGTIEWEISDGTSNNDWARDVVQTQDGNFVITGTWNDDGWNSKAMLRKYSGSGEFMWGQLYSSSTANEGNSLIETSDGNLVLVGYSGEQHGAYKHFMVKADSDGGQIWKKKTQSVGDALLYAVCETQSAGYVSAGFCNSWRSNLLVERNSSGSLAWEECFIDESSHYGYYDMTPSSAGGYYLIDD
;
A
#
# COMPACT_ATOMS: atom_id res chain seq x y z
N MET A 1 6.31 -10.68 7.45
CA MET A 1 5.70 -10.57 6.11
C MET A 1 4.34 -9.96 6.23
N TYR A 2 3.96 -9.03 5.32
CA TYR A 2 2.68 -8.32 5.36
C TYR A 2 1.77 -8.66 4.18
N SER A 3 2.34 -8.95 3.01
CA SER A 3 1.59 -9.30 1.81
C SER A 3 2.21 -10.49 1.11
N VAL A 4 1.37 -11.34 0.52
CA VAL A 4 1.74 -12.44 -0.36
C VAL A 4 0.76 -12.53 -1.52
N ARG A 5 1.28 -12.74 -2.73
CA ARG A 5 0.47 -12.91 -3.93
C ARG A 5 1.02 -14.05 -4.80
N GLN A 6 0.11 -14.76 -5.46
CA GLN A 6 0.52 -15.72 -6.47
C GLN A 6 1.00 -14.98 -7.72
N THR A 7 2.09 -15.45 -8.31
CA THR A 7 2.66 -14.89 -9.54
C THR A 7 2.19 -15.63 -10.77
N ALA A 8 2.32 -15.02 -11.96
CA ALA A 8 1.82 -15.56 -13.23
C ALA A 8 2.46 -16.92 -13.61
N ASP A 9 3.65 -17.20 -13.10
CA ASP A 9 4.36 -18.50 -13.26
C ASP A 9 3.87 -19.59 -12.30
N GLY A 10 2.89 -19.27 -11.42
CA GLY A 10 2.35 -20.18 -10.42
C GLY A 10 3.13 -20.19 -9.11
N GLY A 11 4.21 -19.42 -8.98
CA GLY A 11 4.96 -19.19 -7.74
C GLY A 11 4.30 -18.15 -6.84
N PHE A 12 5.08 -17.61 -5.89
CA PHE A 12 4.59 -16.60 -4.96
C PHE A 12 5.62 -15.50 -4.77
N ILE A 13 5.13 -14.26 -4.66
CA ILE A 13 5.90 -13.10 -4.21
C ILE A 13 5.37 -12.67 -2.84
N ALA A 14 6.26 -12.41 -1.90
CA ALA A 14 5.88 -11.93 -0.58
C ALA A 14 6.77 -10.75 -0.17
N THR A 15 6.21 -9.83 0.61
CA THR A 15 6.94 -8.67 1.12
C THR A 15 6.67 -8.39 2.59
N GLY A 16 7.56 -7.64 3.21
CA GLY A 16 7.48 -7.22 4.60
C GLY A 16 8.74 -6.45 4.99
N TYR A 17 9.27 -6.78 6.14
CA TYR A 17 10.57 -6.28 6.58
C TYR A 17 11.41 -7.41 7.17
N TYR A 18 12.71 -7.22 7.12
CA TYR A 18 13.70 -8.05 7.80
C TYR A 18 14.11 -7.35 9.10
N GLU A 19 13.93 -8.03 10.21
CA GLU A 19 14.33 -7.56 11.53
C GLU A 19 15.75 -8.05 11.82
N CYS A 20 16.68 -7.16 12.10
CA CYS A 20 18.04 -7.55 12.46
C CYS A 20 18.26 -7.41 13.96
N ASP A 21 17.86 -8.43 14.71
CA ASP A 21 17.87 -8.46 16.19
C ASP A 21 19.27 -8.49 16.84
N THR A 22 20.35 -8.58 16.06
CA THR A 22 21.64 -8.99 16.63
C THR A 22 22.71 -7.91 16.72
N LEU A 23 22.52 -6.73 16.11
CA LEU A 23 23.54 -5.68 16.09
C LEU A 23 22.96 -4.31 16.51
N PRO A 24 23.60 -3.59 17.45
CA PRO A 24 23.23 -2.23 17.77
C PRO A 24 23.35 -1.33 16.53
N GLY A 25 22.28 -0.60 16.17
CA GLY A 25 22.25 0.30 15.02
C GLY A 25 21.82 -0.36 13.71
N CYS A 26 21.32 -1.58 13.76
CA CYS A 26 20.61 -2.22 12.66
C CYS A 26 19.13 -1.83 12.74
N TYR A 27 18.55 -1.49 11.61
CA TYR A 27 17.15 -1.07 11.46
C TYR A 27 16.43 -2.05 10.54
N PRO A 28 15.10 -2.24 10.72
CA PRO A 28 14.31 -3.05 9.79
C PRO A 28 14.39 -2.51 8.37
N ASP A 29 14.72 -3.39 7.44
CA ASP A 29 14.76 -3.11 6.01
C ASP A 29 13.63 -3.84 5.28
N ILE A 30 13.21 -3.34 4.13
CA ILE A 30 12.30 -4.01 3.20
C ILE A 30 12.83 -5.41 2.91
N TYR A 31 11.93 -6.38 2.91
CA TYR A 31 12.24 -7.75 2.50
C TYR A 31 11.27 -8.20 1.43
N LEU A 32 11.82 -8.69 0.30
CA LEU A 32 11.10 -9.35 -0.77
C LEU A 32 11.58 -10.78 -0.93
N LEU A 33 10.62 -11.69 -1.12
CA LEU A 33 10.87 -13.13 -1.31
C LEU A 33 10.05 -13.64 -2.48
N LYS A 34 10.70 -14.22 -3.50
CA LYS A 34 10.05 -14.94 -4.61
C LYS A 34 10.32 -16.42 -4.47
N THR A 35 9.26 -17.21 -4.62
CA THR A 35 9.33 -18.68 -4.65
C THR A 35 8.73 -19.22 -5.95
N ASP A 36 9.08 -20.46 -6.28
CA ASP A 36 8.34 -21.26 -7.24
C ASP A 36 6.98 -21.73 -6.67
N GLY A 37 6.20 -22.46 -7.47
CA GLY A 37 4.89 -23.01 -7.06
C GLY A 37 4.96 -24.10 -5.98
N SER A 38 6.15 -24.64 -5.70
CA SER A 38 6.39 -25.62 -4.62
C SER A 38 6.83 -24.95 -3.31
N GLY A 39 7.04 -23.62 -3.30
CA GLY A 39 7.57 -22.88 -2.17
C GLY A 39 9.09 -22.83 -2.09
N THR A 40 9.83 -23.33 -3.12
CA THR A 40 11.28 -23.22 -3.16
C THR A 40 11.68 -21.79 -3.47
N ILE A 41 12.60 -21.22 -2.69
CA ILE A 41 13.08 -19.84 -2.89
C ILE A 41 13.84 -19.77 -4.22
N GLU A 42 13.40 -18.86 -5.10
CA GLU A 42 14.09 -18.50 -6.33
C GLU A 42 15.08 -17.34 -6.08
N TRP A 43 14.63 -16.33 -5.35
CA TRP A 43 15.45 -15.22 -4.91
C TRP A 43 14.84 -14.50 -3.70
N GLU A 44 15.68 -13.83 -2.96
CA GLU A 44 15.31 -12.93 -1.86
C GLU A 44 16.18 -11.69 -1.90
N ILE A 45 15.62 -10.54 -1.51
CA ILE A 45 16.35 -9.28 -1.42
C ILE A 45 15.96 -8.54 -0.14
N SER A 46 16.94 -7.78 0.38
CA SER A 46 16.73 -6.75 1.38
C SER A 46 17.13 -5.40 0.78
N ASP A 47 16.33 -4.37 1.03
CA ASP A 47 16.55 -3.01 0.52
C ASP A 47 16.07 -1.99 1.54
N GLY A 48 16.85 -0.95 1.78
CA GLY A 48 16.53 0.05 2.80
C GLY A 48 17.62 1.10 2.98
N THR A 49 17.45 1.85 4.04
CA THR A 49 18.38 2.91 4.48
C THR A 49 19.03 2.53 5.82
N SER A 50 19.68 3.48 6.47
CA SER A 50 20.15 3.34 7.86
C SER A 50 19.03 3.58 8.89
N ASN A 51 17.76 3.54 8.50
CA ASN A 51 16.58 3.77 9.33
C ASN A 51 15.53 2.69 9.05
N ASN A 52 14.37 2.78 9.71
CA ASN A 52 13.31 1.79 9.56
C ASN A 52 12.60 1.93 8.21
N ASP A 53 12.74 0.92 7.36
CA ASP A 53 12.05 0.81 6.07
C ASP A 53 11.23 -0.48 6.04
N TRP A 54 10.01 -0.44 5.52
CA TRP A 54 9.19 -1.63 5.38
C TRP A 54 8.24 -1.55 4.19
N ALA A 55 7.97 -2.69 3.58
CA ALA A 55 6.96 -2.83 2.55
C ALA A 55 5.68 -3.42 3.14
N ARG A 56 4.53 -2.87 2.74
CA ARG A 56 3.20 -3.29 3.17
C ARG A 56 2.48 -4.15 2.16
N ASP A 57 2.62 -3.82 0.88
CA ASP A 57 1.96 -4.56 -0.19
C ASP A 57 2.86 -4.72 -1.41
N VAL A 58 2.60 -5.75 -2.21
CA VAL A 58 3.32 -6.10 -3.44
C VAL A 58 2.34 -6.52 -4.52
N VAL A 59 2.58 -6.07 -5.76
CA VAL A 59 1.87 -6.56 -6.94
C VAL A 59 2.86 -7.00 -8.00
N GLN A 60 2.51 -8.06 -8.76
CA GLN A 60 3.16 -8.34 -10.03
C GLN A 60 2.46 -7.52 -11.10
N THR A 61 3.22 -6.70 -11.82
CA THR A 61 2.72 -5.89 -12.93
C THR A 61 2.62 -6.70 -14.22
N GLN A 62 1.82 -6.24 -15.19
CA GLN A 62 1.57 -6.92 -16.47
C GLN A 62 2.86 -7.17 -17.26
N ASP A 63 3.91 -6.39 -17.05
CA ASP A 63 5.24 -6.59 -17.64
C ASP A 63 6.08 -7.67 -16.94
N GLY A 64 5.51 -8.37 -15.94
CA GLY A 64 6.14 -9.46 -15.19
C GLY A 64 7.08 -9.00 -14.07
N ASN A 65 7.19 -7.69 -13.83
CA ASN A 65 7.99 -7.12 -12.75
C ASN A 65 7.18 -6.99 -11.46
N PHE A 66 7.81 -6.54 -10.38
CA PHE A 66 7.17 -6.39 -9.07
C PHE A 66 7.23 -4.95 -8.60
N VAL A 67 6.10 -4.43 -8.13
CA VAL A 67 6.04 -3.12 -7.47
C VAL A 67 5.58 -3.30 -6.04
N ILE A 68 6.27 -2.64 -5.11
CA ILE A 68 5.92 -2.61 -3.70
C ILE A 68 5.54 -1.20 -3.26
N THR A 69 4.72 -1.12 -2.21
CA THR A 69 4.46 0.11 -1.46
C THR A 69 4.73 -0.09 0.03
N GLY A 70 4.96 0.99 0.74
CA GLY A 70 5.25 0.97 2.17
C GLY A 70 5.81 2.29 2.65
N THR A 71 6.78 2.21 3.57
CA THR A 71 7.47 3.35 4.17
C THR A 71 8.94 3.33 3.81
N TRP A 72 9.45 4.51 3.45
CA TRP A 72 10.86 4.82 3.26
C TRP A 72 11.27 5.95 4.19
N ASN A 73 12.33 5.73 4.96
CA ASN A 73 12.79 6.69 5.98
C ASN A 73 14.27 7.02 5.78
N ASP A 74 14.55 7.98 4.91
CA ASP A 74 15.92 8.37 4.52
C ASP A 74 16.59 9.37 5.47
N ASP A 75 15.85 9.99 6.39
CA ASP A 75 16.38 11.03 7.30
C ASP A 75 16.23 10.70 8.81
N GLY A 76 15.61 9.54 9.14
CA GLY A 76 15.39 9.10 10.52
C GLY A 76 14.20 9.77 11.24
N TRP A 77 13.61 10.79 10.66
CA TRP A 77 12.54 11.60 11.28
C TRP A 77 11.24 11.59 10.49
N ASN A 78 11.33 11.53 9.15
CA ASN A 78 10.19 11.68 8.27
C ASN A 78 10.00 10.41 7.45
N SER A 79 8.92 9.70 7.69
CA SER A 79 8.53 8.58 6.84
C SER A 79 7.87 9.07 5.55
N LYS A 80 8.16 8.42 4.44
CA LYS A 80 7.62 8.71 3.12
C LYS A 80 6.94 7.48 2.55
N ALA A 81 5.72 7.63 2.06
CA ALA A 81 5.11 6.57 1.27
C ALA A 81 5.91 6.39 -0.02
N MET A 82 6.13 5.15 -0.42
CA MET A 82 6.99 4.81 -1.55
C MET A 82 6.28 3.91 -2.56
N LEU A 83 6.77 3.95 -3.81
CA LEU A 83 6.71 2.86 -4.78
C LEU A 83 8.14 2.49 -5.15
N ARG A 84 8.45 1.21 -5.18
CA ARG A 84 9.72 0.68 -5.65
C ARG A 84 9.46 -0.49 -6.60
N LYS A 85 10.09 -0.47 -7.77
CA LYS A 85 9.96 -1.52 -8.78
C LYS A 85 11.22 -2.36 -8.87
N TYR A 86 11.01 -3.66 -8.95
CA TYR A 86 12.04 -4.68 -9.12
C TYR A 86 11.69 -5.54 -10.33
N SER A 87 12.71 -5.99 -11.07
CA SER A 87 12.54 -6.90 -12.18
C SER A 87 11.99 -8.26 -11.73
N GLY A 88 11.52 -9.08 -12.66
CA GLY A 88 11.14 -10.47 -12.38
C GLY A 88 12.25 -11.31 -11.73
N SER A 89 13.53 -10.90 -11.88
CA SER A 89 14.71 -11.52 -11.25
C SER A 89 15.16 -10.86 -9.94
N GLY A 90 14.40 -9.87 -9.41
CA GLY A 90 14.68 -9.20 -8.15
C GLY A 90 15.64 -8.00 -8.26
N GLU A 91 16.06 -7.57 -9.47
CA GLU A 91 16.92 -6.40 -9.62
C GLU A 91 16.14 -5.10 -9.46
N PHE A 92 16.69 -4.15 -8.69
CA PHE A 92 16.09 -2.82 -8.53
C PHE A 92 16.04 -2.06 -9.85
N MET A 93 14.88 -1.50 -10.19
CA MET A 93 14.66 -0.73 -11.42
C MET A 93 14.48 0.76 -11.13
N TRP A 94 13.53 1.13 -10.28
CA TRP A 94 13.29 2.51 -9.88
C TRP A 94 12.59 2.61 -8.52
N GLY A 95 12.67 3.80 -7.90
CA GLY A 95 11.94 4.13 -6.68
C GLY A 95 11.42 5.57 -6.71
N GLN A 96 10.20 5.78 -6.23
CA GLN A 96 9.55 7.09 -6.10
C GLN A 96 8.97 7.27 -4.69
N LEU A 97 9.03 8.50 -4.19
CA LEU A 97 8.56 8.87 -2.86
C LEU A 97 7.42 9.89 -2.95
N TYR A 98 6.37 9.64 -2.16
CA TYR A 98 5.16 10.46 -2.15
C TYR A 98 4.92 11.00 -0.75
N SER A 99 5.57 12.10 -0.39
CA SER A 99 5.39 12.76 0.90
C SER A 99 4.48 13.98 0.80
N SER A 100 3.77 14.29 1.87
CA SER A 100 3.00 15.53 2.03
C SER A 100 3.07 16.09 3.45
N SER A 101 3.77 15.40 4.34
CA SER A 101 3.90 15.68 5.78
C SER A 101 5.05 14.87 6.36
N THR A 102 5.22 14.86 7.66
CA THR A 102 6.34 14.18 8.35
C THR A 102 6.13 12.67 8.52
N ALA A 103 4.88 12.20 8.51
CA ALA A 103 4.55 10.78 8.63
C ALA A 103 3.66 10.34 7.46
N ASN A 104 4.19 9.51 6.57
CA ASN A 104 3.45 8.98 5.43
C ASN A 104 3.73 7.49 5.28
N GLU A 105 2.71 6.72 4.96
CA GLU A 105 2.82 5.29 4.70
C GLU A 105 1.90 4.89 3.55
N GLY A 106 2.39 4.06 2.64
CA GLY A 106 1.59 3.37 1.63
C GLY A 106 1.19 2.01 2.18
N ASN A 107 -0.11 1.72 2.25
CA ASN A 107 -0.63 0.49 2.85
C ASN A 107 -1.06 -0.54 1.82
N SER A 108 -1.63 -0.12 0.70
CA SER A 108 -2.11 -1.03 -0.35
C SER A 108 -1.84 -0.46 -1.73
N LEU A 109 -1.63 -1.34 -2.69
CA LEU A 109 -1.23 -1.04 -4.05
C LEU A 109 -1.95 -1.96 -5.03
N ILE A 110 -2.40 -1.39 -6.15
CA ILE A 110 -2.87 -2.14 -7.31
C ILE A 110 -2.21 -1.61 -8.58
N GLU A 111 -2.02 -2.50 -9.57
CA GLU A 111 -1.91 -2.10 -10.97
C GLU A 111 -3.33 -2.03 -11.54
N THR A 112 -3.66 -0.94 -12.18
CA THR A 112 -4.97 -0.67 -12.76
C THR A 112 -5.07 -1.22 -14.18
N SER A 113 -6.29 -1.39 -14.69
CA SER A 113 -6.56 -1.94 -16.03
C SER A 113 -5.91 -1.12 -17.16
N ASP A 114 -5.59 0.15 -16.92
CA ASP A 114 -4.87 1.03 -17.84
C ASP A 114 -3.33 0.97 -17.70
N GLY A 115 -2.79 0.03 -16.88
CA GLY A 115 -1.36 -0.17 -16.67
C GLY A 115 -0.70 0.85 -15.74
N ASN A 116 -1.49 1.70 -15.08
CA ASN A 116 -1.01 2.63 -14.08
C ASN A 116 -1.03 1.98 -12.67
N LEU A 117 -0.47 2.66 -11.71
CA LEU A 117 -0.38 2.22 -10.32
C LEU A 117 -1.26 3.11 -9.44
N VAL A 118 -2.02 2.51 -8.53
CA VAL A 118 -2.75 3.25 -7.50
C VAL A 118 -2.35 2.75 -6.14
N LEU A 119 -1.85 3.63 -5.30
CA LEU A 119 -1.53 3.36 -3.90
C LEU A 119 -2.42 4.18 -2.98
N VAL A 120 -2.77 3.60 -1.84
CA VAL A 120 -3.50 4.25 -0.75
C VAL A 120 -2.75 4.11 0.56
N GLY A 121 -3.03 5.01 1.48
CA GLY A 121 -2.42 5.01 2.78
C GLY A 121 -2.80 6.21 3.61
N TYR A 122 -1.89 6.68 4.45
CA TYR A 122 -2.12 7.86 5.27
C TYR A 122 -0.93 8.81 5.27
N SER A 123 -1.21 10.06 5.61
CA SER A 123 -0.21 11.08 5.86
C SER A 123 -0.63 11.92 7.07
N GLY A 124 0.32 12.24 7.94
CA GLY A 124 0.08 13.04 9.14
C GLY A 124 1.34 13.75 9.59
N GLU A 125 1.20 14.63 10.57
CA GLU A 125 2.33 15.18 11.30
C GLU A 125 2.57 14.31 12.54
N GLN A 126 3.80 14.29 13.03
CA GLN A 126 4.09 13.64 14.31
C GLN A 126 3.19 14.26 15.38
N HIS A 127 2.39 13.41 16.06
CA HIS A 127 1.39 13.80 17.07
C HIS A 127 0.18 14.60 16.54
N GLY A 128 -0.03 14.68 15.22
CA GLY A 128 -1.20 15.27 14.56
C GLY A 128 -2.21 14.25 14.06
N ALA A 129 -3.34 14.73 13.55
CA ALA A 129 -4.34 13.86 12.93
C ALA A 129 -3.83 13.29 11.61
N TYR A 130 -4.03 11.98 11.41
CA TYR A 130 -3.74 11.30 10.16
C TYR A 130 -4.83 11.57 9.13
N LYS A 131 -4.43 11.72 7.89
CA LYS A 131 -5.32 11.94 6.74
C LYS A 131 -5.05 10.86 5.70
N HIS A 132 -6.09 10.20 5.24
CA HIS A 132 -5.90 9.28 4.14
C HIS A 132 -5.49 10.01 2.86
N PHE A 133 -4.70 9.36 2.05
CA PHE A 133 -4.38 9.81 0.71
C PHE A 133 -4.48 8.66 -0.30
N MET A 134 -4.62 9.05 -1.56
CA MET A 134 -4.53 8.17 -2.70
C MET A 134 -3.63 8.82 -3.75
N VAL A 135 -2.74 8.06 -4.34
CA VAL A 135 -1.88 8.49 -5.46
C VAL A 135 -2.15 7.57 -6.64
N LYS A 136 -2.34 8.15 -7.83
CA LYS A 136 -2.19 7.45 -9.10
C LYS A 136 -0.87 7.86 -9.72
N ALA A 137 -0.07 6.86 -10.10
CA ALA A 137 1.20 7.02 -10.78
C ALA A 137 1.18 6.25 -12.10
N ASP A 138 2.01 6.65 -13.05
CA ASP A 138 2.25 5.86 -14.26
C ASP A 138 3.11 4.62 -13.97
N SER A 139 3.36 3.80 -14.98
CA SER A 139 4.14 2.55 -14.86
C SER A 139 5.60 2.76 -14.42
N ASP A 140 6.12 3.98 -14.53
CA ASP A 140 7.47 4.38 -14.12
C ASP A 140 7.49 5.14 -12.78
N GLY A 141 6.34 5.17 -12.09
CA GLY A 141 6.17 5.82 -10.78
C GLY A 141 5.95 7.33 -10.87
N GLY A 142 5.83 7.93 -12.06
CA GLY A 142 5.52 9.34 -12.24
C GLY A 142 4.13 9.67 -11.71
N GLN A 143 4.02 10.64 -10.79
CA GLN A 143 2.73 11.01 -10.18
C GLN A 143 1.79 11.64 -11.20
N ILE A 144 0.70 10.96 -11.53
CA ILE A 144 -0.39 11.50 -12.36
C ILE A 144 -1.26 12.44 -11.52
N TRP A 145 -1.71 11.97 -10.37
CA TRP A 145 -2.40 12.80 -9.38
C TRP A 145 -2.22 12.25 -7.96
N LYS A 146 -2.41 13.13 -6.98
CA LYS A 146 -2.48 12.81 -5.55
C LYS A 146 -3.69 13.48 -4.93
N LYS A 147 -4.47 12.74 -4.18
CA LYS A 147 -5.67 13.22 -3.47
C LYS A 147 -5.51 12.92 -1.98
N LYS A 148 -5.89 13.88 -1.15
CA LYS A 148 -5.89 13.79 0.30
C LYS A 148 -7.26 14.21 0.82
N THR A 149 -7.76 13.57 1.87
CA THR A 149 -9.02 14.01 2.50
C THR A 149 -8.84 15.34 3.21
N GLN A 150 -9.95 16.07 3.31
CA GLN A 150 -10.10 17.28 4.14
C GLN A 150 -10.93 17.00 5.40
N SER A 151 -11.39 15.75 5.60
CA SER A 151 -12.23 15.38 6.75
C SER A 151 -11.58 15.70 8.09
N VAL A 152 -12.39 15.95 9.10
CA VAL A 152 -11.96 16.20 10.47
C VAL A 152 -11.67 14.86 11.17
N GLY A 153 -10.57 14.78 11.93
CA GLY A 153 -10.16 13.57 12.64
C GLY A 153 -9.19 12.68 11.85
N ASP A 154 -8.84 11.54 12.44
CA ASP A 154 -7.98 10.56 11.82
C ASP A 154 -8.72 9.79 10.73
N ALA A 155 -8.05 9.57 9.61
CA ALA A 155 -8.57 8.77 8.51
C ALA A 155 -7.40 8.08 7.79
N LEU A 156 -7.44 6.76 7.71
CA LEU A 156 -6.40 5.92 7.13
C LEU A 156 -7.04 4.94 6.15
N LEU A 157 -6.37 4.66 5.02
CA LEU A 157 -6.79 3.64 4.07
C LEU A 157 -5.81 2.47 4.10
N TYR A 158 -6.36 1.25 4.08
CA TYR A 158 -5.60 0.00 4.15
C TYR A 158 -5.79 -0.90 2.93
N ALA A 159 -6.88 -0.72 2.19
CA ALA A 159 -7.16 -1.51 1.00
C ALA A 159 -7.67 -0.64 -0.14
N VAL A 160 -7.39 -1.04 -1.38
CA VAL A 160 -7.89 -0.41 -2.60
C VAL A 160 -8.20 -1.44 -3.67
N CYS A 161 -9.32 -1.22 -4.38
CA CYS A 161 -9.68 -1.98 -5.58
C CYS A 161 -10.08 -1.04 -6.71
N GLU A 162 -9.82 -1.44 -7.95
CA GLU A 162 -10.37 -0.79 -9.14
C GLU A 162 -11.83 -1.21 -9.32
N THR A 163 -12.70 -0.26 -9.65
CA THR A 163 -14.11 -0.52 -9.97
C THR A 163 -14.29 -0.88 -11.44
N GLN A 164 -15.43 -1.48 -11.79
CA GLN A 164 -15.77 -1.77 -13.21
C GLN A 164 -15.85 -0.52 -14.08
N SER A 165 -16.05 0.66 -13.48
CA SER A 165 -16.06 1.96 -14.17
C SER A 165 -14.68 2.64 -14.21
N ALA A 166 -13.60 1.90 -13.95
CA ALA A 166 -12.23 2.39 -13.86
C ALA A 166 -12.03 3.50 -12.80
N GLY A 167 -12.89 3.53 -11.78
CA GLY A 167 -12.72 4.29 -10.56
C GLY A 167 -12.02 3.44 -9.48
N TYR A 168 -12.02 3.93 -8.23
CA TYR A 168 -11.33 3.28 -7.12
C TYR A 168 -12.20 3.28 -5.88
N VAL A 169 -12.39 2.13 -5.27
CA VAL A 169 -12.94 2.01 -3.91
C VAL A 169 -11.82 1.65 -2.95
N SER A 170 -11.80 2.30 -1.81
CA SER A 170 -10.81 2.10 -0.76
C SER A 170 -11.49 1.94 0.58
N ALA A 171 -10.91 1.11 1.45
CA ALA A 171 -11.42 0.82 2.78
C ALA A 171 -10.36 1.11 3.85
N GLY A 172 -10.81 1.42 5.07
CA GLY A 172 -9.92 1.69 6.20
C GLY A 172 -10.64 2.18 7.44
N PHE A 173 -10.03 3.12 8.16
CA PHE A 173 -10.55 3.69 9.41
C PHE A 173 -10.84 5.17 9.31
N CYS A 174 -11.72 5.62 10.21
CA CYS A 174 -11.97 7.02 10.53
C CYS A 174 -12.20 7.20 12.04
N ASN A 175 -12.17 8.48 12.50
CA ASN A 175 -12.51 8.85 13.89
C ASN A 175 -11.76 8.05 14.97
N SER A 176 -10.42 8.09 14.94
CA SER A 176 -9.57 7.49 15.99
C SER A 176 -9.79 5.97 16.17
N TRP A 177 -9.81 5.22 15.07
CA TRP A 177 -9.82 3.75 15.04
C TRP A 177 -11.14 3.08 15.46
N ARG A 178 -12.24 3.82 15.55
CA ARG A 178 -13.53 3.29 16.03
C ARG A 178 -14.63 3.23 14.99
N SER A 179 -14.31 3.61 13.76
CA SER A 179 -15.30 3.66 12.68
C SER A 179 -14.67 3.23 11.37
N ASN A 180 -15.44 2.55 10.57
CA ASN A 180 -15.06 2.09 9.26
C ASN A 180 -15.15 3.22 8.26
N LEU A 181 -14.20 3.25 7.32
CA LEU A 181 -14.12 4.22 6.24
C LEU A 181 -14.23 3.52 4.90
N LEU A 182 -15.12 3.98 4.06
CA LEU A 182 -15.16 3.67 2.65
C LEU A 182 -15.09 4.95 1.83
N VAL A 183 -14.29 4.92 0.76
CA VAL A 183 -14.08 6.07 -0.12
C VAL A 183 -14.15 5.60 -1.56
N GLU A 184 -15.00 6.23 -2.39
CA GLU A 184 -14.99 6.04 -3.83
C GLU A 184 -14.50 7.28 -4.56
N ARG A 185 -13.60 7.05 -5.52
CA ARG A 185 -13.11 8.08 -6.44
C ARG A 185 -13.24 7.58 -7.88
N ASN A 186 -13.54 8.50 -8.80
CA ASN A 186 -13.50 8.18 -10.22
C ASN A 186 -12.04 8.09 -10.73
N SER A 187 -11.86 7.73 -12.01
CA SER A 187 -10.55 7.58 -12.67
C SER A 187 -9.67 8.83 -12.61
N SER A 188 -10.27 10.04 -12.57
CA SER A 188 -9.53 11.31 -12.41
C SER A 188 -9.18 11.65 -10.96
N GLY A 189 -9.55 10.78 -10.00
CA GLY A 189 -9.34 10.98 -8.57
C GLY A 189 -10.34 11.93 -7.91
N SER A 190 -11.39 12.36 -8.61
CA SER A 190 -12.46 13.15 -8.02
C SER A 190 -13.28 12.29 -7.08
N LEU A 191 -13.60 12.82 -5.89
CA LEU A 191 -14.40 12.14 -4.89
C LEU A 191 -15.83 11.93 -5.42
N ALA A 192 -16.28 10.68 -5.42
CA ALA A 192 -17.67 10.33 -5.68
C ALA A 192 -18.46 10.32 -4.37
N TRP A 193 -17.97 9.60 -3.38
CA TRP A 193 -18.51 9.61 -2.02
C TRP A 193 -17.45 9.16 -1.01
N GLU A 194 -17.65 9.52 0.25
CA GLU A 194 -16.84 9.12 1.40
C GLU A 194 -17.81 8.90 2.56
N GLU A 195 -17.80 7.71 3.14
CA GLU A 195 -18.66 7.31 4.23
C GLU A 195 -17.84 6.80 5.41
N CYS A 196 -18.13 7.35 6.58
CA CYS A 196 -17.55 6.94 7.84
C CYS A 196 -18.69 6.43 8.73
N PHE A 197 -18.70 5.16 9.07
CA PHE A 197 -19.78 4.52 9.81
C PHE A 197 -19.26 3.63 10.94
N ILE A 198 -20.02 3.57 12.01
CA ILE A 198 -19.74 2.70 13.15
C ILE A 198 -20.36 1.33 12.83
N ASP A 199 -19.53 0.30 12.82
CA ASP A 199 -20.00 -1.07 12.89
C ASP A 199 -19.89 -1.54 14.34
N GLU A 200 -21.04 -1.79 14.99
CA GLU A 200 -21.06 -2.24 16.39
C GLU A 200 -20.44 -3.63 16.58
N SER A 201 -20.26 -4.39 15.51
CA SER A 201 -19.63 -5.71 15.48
C SER A 201 -18.12 -5.68 15.28
N SER A 202 -17.58 -4.61 14.68
CA SER A 202 -16.15 -4.47 14.44
C SER A 202 -15.48 -3.56 15.48
N HIS A 203 -14.32 -3.98 15.95
CA HIS A 203 -13.53 -3.20 16.92
C HIS A 203 -12.43 -2.37 16.25
N TYR A 204 -12.10 -2.68 14.99
CA TYR A 204 -10.98 -2.08 14.27
C TYR A 204 -11.30 -2.09 12.77
N GLY A 205 -11.49 -1.08 12.09
CA GLY A 205 -11.81 -0.89 10.66
C GLY A 205 -11.32 -1.96 9.65
N TYR A 206 -11.60 -1.77 8.40
CA TYR A 206 -11.29 -2.75 7.36
C TYR A 206 -9.82 -2.72 6.96
N TYR A 207 -9.15 -3.89 6.98
CA TYR A 207 -7.75 -4.06 6.61
C TYR A 207 -7.54 -4.58 5.20
N ASP A 208 -8.53 -5.29 4.65
CA ASP A 208 -8.44 -5.83 3.30
C ASP A 208 -9.79 -5.79 2.59
N MET A 209 -9.76 -5.82 1.27
CA MET A 209 -10.95 -5.73 0.43
C MET A 209 -10.74 -6.50 -0.88
N THR A 210 -11.78 -7.23 -1.29
CA THR A 210 -11.79 -7.90 -2.58
C THR A 210 -13.11 -7.70 -3.31
N PRO A 211 -13.10 -7.52 -4.65
CA PRO A 211 -14.33 -7.44 -5.43
C PRO A 211 -15.14 -8.74 -5.36
N SER A 212 -16.46 -8.60 -5.27
CA SER A 212 -17.40 -9.71 -5.35
C SER A 212 -17.83 -9.96 -6.79
N SER A 213 -17.92 -11.23 -7.20
CA SER A 213 -18.45 -11.63 -8.52
C SER A 213 -19.93 -11.27 -8.71
N ALA A 214 -20.67 -11.05 -7.62
CA ALA A 214 -22.08 -10.63 -7.63
C ALA A 214 -22.27 -9.11 -7.68
N GLY A 215 -21.17 -8.35 -7.76
CA GLY A 215 -21.12 -6.89 -7.58
C GLY A 215 -20.88 -6.52 -6.12
N GLY A 216 -20.28 -5.35 -5.89
CA GLY A 216 -19.86 -4.90 -4.56
C GLY A 216 -18.52 -5.48 -4.11
N TYR A 217 -18.26 -5.47 -2.80
CA TYR A 217 -16.95 -5.83 -2.22
C TYR A 217 -17.14 -6.66 -0.95
N TYR A 218 -16.25 -7.62 -0.75
CA TYR A 218 -16.05 -8.24 0.55
C TYR A 218 -15.01 -7.40 1.31
N LEU A 219 -15.31 -7.09 2.55
CA LEU A 219 -14.47 -6.33 3.46
C LEU A 219 -14.04 -7.25 4.60
N ILE A 220 -12.77 -7.17 4.98
CA ILE A 220 -12.19 -7.99 6.04
C ILE A 220 -11.79 -7.05 7.19
N ASP A 221 -12.33 -7.32 8.36
CA ASP A 221 -11.97 -6.71 9.64
C ASP A 221 -11.26 -7.72 10.56
N ASP A 222 -10.77 -7.22 11.70
CA ASP A 222 -10.06 -8.01 12.73
C ASP A 222 -11.03 -8.45 13.85
#